data_afcd6028bbff2827c5cf167c49e78624
#
_entry.id   afcd6028bbff2827c5cf167c49e78624
#
_cell.length_a   1.000
_cell.length_b   1.000
_cell.length_c   1.000
_cell.angle_alpha   90.00
_cell.angle_beta   90.00
_cell.angle_gamma   90.00
#
_symmetry.space_group_name_H-M   'P 1'
#
loop_
_entity.id
_entity.type
_entity.pdbx_description
1 polymer ?
#
loop_
_entity_poly.entity_id
_entity_poly.type
_entity_poly.pdbx_seq_one_letter_code
_entity_poly.pdbx_strand_id
1 'polypeptide(L)'
;MDDFGINEMLDMQKALQEKYKDKWKPICPDRGKDQLLWMIGEIGEVIDIVKKHGGEKASQEAPLREHLIEELADVLMYYNDILLCYGITAEELKQSYIDKFEKNMSRW
;
A
#
# COMPACT_ATOMS: atom_id res chain seq x y z
N MET A 1 -5.21 -0.22 19.68
CA MET A 1 -3.94 -0.05 18.96
C MET A 1 -3.62 1.44 18.93
N ASP A 2 -2.69 1.85 19.77
CA ASP A 2 -2.33 3.27 19.89
C ASP A 2 -1.44 3.72 18.74
N ASP A 3 -0.54 2.84 18.31
CA ASP A 3 0.33 3.11 17.18
C ASP A 3 -0.01 2.18 16.01
N PHE A 4 -0.10 2.75 14.84
CA PHE A 4 -0.35 2.00 13.61
C PHE A 4 0.73 2.36 12.60
N GLY A 5 1.74 1.53 12.50
CA GLY A 5 2.87 1.73 11.61
C GLY A 5 3.05 0.57 10.64
N ILE A 6 4.22 0.54 10.02
CA ILE A 6 4.54 -0.48 9.01
C ILE A 6 4.49 -1.89 9.61
N ASN A 7 4.98 -2.06 10.85
CA ASN A 7 4.96 -3.37 11.51
C ASN A 7 3.54 -3.91 11.64
N GLU A 8 2.61 -3.08 12.10
CA GLU A 8 1.22 -3.46 12.29
C GLU A 8 0.55 -3.77 10.96
N MET A 9 0.82 -2.98 9.92
CA MET A 9 0.30 -3.24 8.59
C MET A 9 0.82 -4.57 8.04
N LEU A 10 2.12 -4.85 8.18
CA LEU A 10 2.71 -6.11 7.73
C LEU A 10 2.12 -7.29 8.49
N ASP A 11 1.93 -7.17 9.80
CA ASP A 11 1.33 -8.23 10.60
C ASP A 11 -0.11 -8.53 10.14
N MET A 12 -0.89 -7.50 9.83
CA MET A 12 -2.24 -7.67 9.31
C MET A 12 -2.23 -8.34 7.93
N GLN A 13 -1.31 -7.96 7.05
CA GLN A 13 -1.19 -8.60 5.74
C GLN A 13 -0.78 -10.07 5.86
N LYS A 14 0.14 -10.39 6.77
CA LYS A 14 0.50 -11.78 7.04
C LYS A 14 -0.72 -12.58 7.51
N ALA A 15 -1.54 -12.00 8.36
CA ALA A 15 -2.76 -12.64 8.86
C ALA A 15 -3.74 -12.92 7.71
N LEU A 16 -3.91 -11.99 6.79
CA LEU A 16 -4.77 -12.18 5.62
C LEU A 16 -4.22 -13.28 4.71
N GLN A 17 -2.92 -13.27 4.43
CA GLN A 17 -2.30 -14.29 3.60
C GLN A 17 -2.42 -15.68 4.22
N GLU A 18 -2.25 -15.79 5.54
CA GLU A 18 -2.40 -17.05 6.24
C GLU A 18 -3.85 -17.56 6.20
N LYS A 19 -4.81 -16.65 6.39
CA LYS A 19 -6.23 -17.00 6.34
C LYS A 19 -6.64 -17.57 5.00
N TYR A 20 -6.13 -17.01 3.90
CA TYR A 20 -6.52 -17.38 2.55
C TYR A 20 -5.46 -18.19 1.80
N LYS A 21 -4.54 -18.82 2.52
CA LYS A 21 -3.42 -19.57 1.91
C LYS A 21 -3.86 -20.69 0.98
N ASP A 22 -5.07 -21.22 1.19
CA ASP A 22 -5.59 -22.28 0.33
C ASP A 22 -6.25 -21.75 -0.95
N LYS A 23 -6.50 -20.44 -1.00
CA LYS A 23 -7.15 -19.78 -2.15
C LYS A 23 -6.20 -18.87 -2.90
N TRP A 24 -5.29 -18.24 -2.19
CA TRP A 24 -4.34 -17.29 -2.76
C TRP A 24 -3.02 -17.97 -3.03
N LYS A 25 -2.32 -17.48 -4.05
CA LYS A 25 -0.97 -17.97 -4.33
C LYS A 25 -0.04 -17.61 -3.17
N PRO A 26 0.96 -18.46 -2.90
CA PRO A 26 1.85 -18.22 -1.76
C PRO A 26 2.68 -16.94 -1.95
N ILE A 27 3.02 -16.31 -0.83
CA ILE A 27 3.92 -15.18 -0.80
C ILE A 27 5.32 -15.68 -1.13
N CYS A 28 5.89 -15.16 -2.20
CA CYS A 28 7.25 -15.48 -2.64
C CYS A 28 7.72 -14.41 -3.62
N PRO A 29 9.04 -14.31 -3.88
CA PRO A 29 9.55 -13.29 -4.80
C PRO A 29 8.93 -13.33 -6.19
N ASP A 30 8.64 -14.51 -6.71
CA ASP A 30 8.06 -14.65 -8.04
C ASP A 30 6.67 -14.00 -8.15
N ARG A 31 5.94 -13.94 -7.03
CA ARG A 31 4.63 -13.33 -6.98
C ARG A 31 4.69 -11.81 -6.87
N GLY A 32 5.83 -11.25 -6.50
CA GLY A 32 5.97 -9.81 -6.28
C GLY A 32 5.59 -9.00 -7.51
N LYS A 33 5.94 -9.48 -8.70
CA LYS A 33 5.59 -8.82 -9.95
C LYS A 33 4.08 -8.72 -10.14
N ASP A 34 3.36 -9.79 -9.86
CA ASP A 34 1.90 -9.80 -9.98
C ASP A 34 1.27 -8.80 -9.00
N GLN A 35 1.80 -8.75 -7.78
CA GLN A 35 1.31 -7.79 -6.78
C GLN A 35 1.58 -6.35 -7.19
N LEU A 36 2.71 -6.07 -7.82
CA LEU A 36 3.01 -4.74 -8.37
C LEU A 36 1.99 -4.36 -9.44
N LEU A 37 1.66 -5.29 -10.35
CA LEU A 37 0.67 -5.04 -11.39
C LEU A 37 -0.73 -4.79 -10.81
N TRP A 38 -1.12 -5.57 -9.80
CA TRP A 38 -2.39 -5.37 -9.11
C TRP A 38 -2.44 -4.01 -8.40
N MET A 39 -1.32 -3.59 -7.79
CA MET A 39 -1.23 -2.29 -7.16
C MET A 39 -1.43 -1.16 -8.17
N ILE A 40 -0.84 -1.28 -9.35
CA ILE A 40 -1.03 -0.30 -10.43
C ILE A 40 -2.51 -0.21 -10.81
N GLY A 41 -3.20 -1.36 -10.86
CA GLY A 41 -4.63 -1.39 -11.12
C GLY A 41 -5.45 -0.61 -10.08
N GLU A 42 -5.11 -0.79 -8.81
CA GLU A 42 -5.77 -0.06 -7.72
C GLU A 42 -5.47 1.45 -7.78
N ILE A 43 -4.25 1.82 -8.15
CA ILE A 43 -3.90 3.23 -8.38
C ILE A 43 -4.76 3.79 -9.51
N GLY A 44 -5.01 2.99 -10.55
CA GLY A 44 -5.91 3.38 -11.64
C GLY A 44 -7.32 3.69 -11.16
N GLU A 45 -7.84 2.93 -10.21
CA GLU A 45 -9.15 3.18 -9.61
C GLU A 45 -9.17 4.49 -8.82
N VAL A 46 -8.08 4.80 -8.12
CA VAL A 46 -7.94 6.09 -7.43
C VAL A 46 -7.95 7.24 -8.44
N ILE A 47 -7.20 7.08 -9.52
CA ILE A 47 -7.15 8.08 -10.60
C ILE A 47 -8.54 8.32 -11.19
N ASP A 48 -9.30 7.25 -11.40
CA ASP A 48 -10.67 7.35 -11.94
C ASP A 48 -11.60 8.17 -11.05
N ILE A 49 -11.51 7.99 -9.74
CA ILE A 49 -12.30 8.77 -8.79
C ILE A 49 -11.99 10.26 -8.92
N VAL A 50 -10.71 10.60 -8.89
CA VAL A 50 -10.25 11.99 -8.96
C VAL A 50 -10.57 12.59 -10.34
N LYS A 51 -10.35 11.82 -11.40
CA LYS A 51 -10.61 12.26 -12.76
C LYS A 51 -12.09 12.54 -12.99
N LYS A 52 -12.97 11.67 -12.47
CA LYS A 52 -14.41 11.79 -12.66
C LYS A 52 -15.02 12.92 -11.87
N HIS A 53 -14.59 13.10 -10.61
CA HIS A 53 -15.21 14.03 -9.66
C HIS A 53 -14.42 15.29 -9.40
N GLY A 54 -13.14 15.31 -9.75
CA GLY A 54 -12.23 16.40 -9.39
C GLY A 54 -11.61 16.20 -8.01
N GLY A 55 -10.41 16.71 -7.84
CA GLY A 55 -9.66 16.56 -6.60
C GLY A 55 -10.31 17.20 -5.39
N GLU A 56 -10.89 18.41 -5.56
CA GLU A 56 -11.55 19.09 -4.45
C GLU A 56 -12.76 18.31 -3.94
N LYS A 57 -13.63 17.87 -4.84
CA LYS A 57 -14.80 17.07 -4.46
C LYS A 57 -14.41 15.78 -3.78
N ALA A 58 -13.44 15.06 -4.36
CA ALA A 58 -12.97 13.80 -3.79
C ALA A 58 -12.40 13.98 -2.39
N SER A 59 -11.78 15.14 -2.13
CA SER A 59 -11.18 15.40 -0.81
C SER A 59 -12.17 15.94 0.22
N GLN A 60 -13.27 16.55 -0.21
CA GLN A 60 -14.18 17.29 0.68
C GLN A 60 -15.56 16.67 0.86
N GLU A 61 -16.14 16.08 -0.17
CA GLU A 61 -17.47 15.47 -0.08
C GLU A 61 -17.38 14.11 0.60
N ALA A 62 -18.10 13.94 1.71
CA ALA A 62 -17.97 12.78 2.58
C ALA A 62 -18.02 11.42 1.88
N PRO A 63 -19.02 11.10 1.05
CA PRO A 63 -19.05 9.78 0.39
C PRO A 63 -17.89 9.54 -0.55
N LEU A 64 -17.48 10.58 -1.31
CA LEU A 64 -16.35 10.47 -2.23
C LEU A 64 -15.04 10.37 -1.48
N ARG A 65 -14.89 11.14 -0.40
CA ARG A 65 -13.70 11.09 0.44
C ARG A 65 -13.52 9.71 1.08
N GLU A 66 -14.60 9.13 1.59
CA GLU A 66 -14.57 7.79 2.19
C GLU A 66 -14.15 6.76 1.16
N HIS A 67 -14.69 6.84 -0.06
CA HIS A 67 -14.33 5.94 -1.15
C HIS A 67 -12.86 6.11 -1.55
N LEU A 68 -12.41 7.35 -1.65
CA LEU A 68 -11.00 7.65 -1.95
C LEU A 68 -10.06 7.04 -0.91
N ILE A 69 -10.37 7.21 0.37
CA ILE A 69 -9.56 6.67 1.47
C ILE A 69 -9.53 5.14 1.39
N GLU A 70 -10.68 4.51 1.14
CA GLU A 70 -10.76 3.05 1.02
C GLU A 70 -9.88 2.53 -0.12
N GLU A 71 -9.93 3.17 -1.28
CA GLU A 71 -9.11 2.77 -2.43
C GLU A 71 -7.62 2.99 -2.17
N LEU A 72 -7.27 4.08 -1.48
CA LEU A 72 -5.87 4.32 -1.08
C LEU A 72 -5.40 3.26 -0.07
N ALA A 73 -6.29 2.83 0.81
CA ALA A 73 -5.96 1.73 1.72
C ALA A 73 -5.68 0.43 0.96
N ASP A 74 -6.46 0.14 -0.09
CA ASP A 74 -6.22 -1.02 -0.95
C ASP A 74 -4.84 -0.94 -1.61
N VAL A 75 -4.46 0.22 -2.12
CA VAL A 75 -3.12 0.43 -2.70
C VAL A 75 -2.05 0.09 -1.67
N LEU A 76 -2.21 0.58 -0.44
CA LEU A 76 -1.23 0.34 0.62
C LEU A 76 -1.20 -1.14 1.05
N MET A 77 -2.34 -1.82 1.02
CA MET A 77 -2.39 -3.25 1.30
C MET A 77 -1.58 -4.04 0.26
N TYR A 78 -1.71 -3.73 -1.01
CA TYR A 78 -0.89 -4.35 -2.05
C TYR A 78 0.58 -4.01 -1.87
N TYR A 79 0.89 -2.78 -1.48
CA TYR A 79 2.26 -2.39 -1.20
C TYR A 79 2.88 -3.26 -0.10
N ASN A 80 2.13 -3.50 0.96
CA ASN A 80 2.61 -4.36 2.06
C ASN A 80 2.77 -5.82 1.59
N ASP A 81 1.90 -6.32 0.73
CA ASP A 81 2.07 -7.65 0.13
C ASP A 81 3.37 -7.73 -0.66
N ILE A 82 3.72 -6.67 -1.38
CA ILE A 82 4.98 -6.60 -2.14
C ILE A 82 6.16 -6.72 -1.20
N LEU A 83 6.14 -6.01 -0.08
CA LEU A 83 7.20 -6.12 0.92
C LEU A 83 7.33 -7.56 1.43
N LEU A 84 6.20 -8.21 1.68
CA LEU A 84 6.20 -9.62 2.12
C LEU A 84 6.77 -10.53 1.04
N CYS A 85 6.42 -10.31 -0.23
CA CYS A 85 6.92 -11.13 -1.34
C CYS A 85 8.44 -11.10 -1.46
N TYR A 86 9.04 -9.96 -1.20
CA TYR A 86 10.49 -9.79 -1.31
C TYR A 86 11.22 -9.93 0.02
N GLY A 87 10.49 -10.28 1.08
CA GLY A 87 11.09 -10.46 2.40
C GLY A 87 11.67 -9.18 3.00
N ILE A 88 11.10 -8.03 2.62
CA ILE A 88 11.54 -6.74 3.13
C ILE A 88 10.87 -6.49 4.48
N THR A 89 11.69 -6.19 5.49
CA THR A 89 11.19 -5.92 6.84
C THR A 89 10.81 -4.45 7.01
N ALA A 90 9.99 -4.17 8.02
CA ALA A 90 9.64 -2.79 8.35
C ALA A 90 10.88 -1.97 8.69
N GLU A 91 11.87 -2.57 9.35
CA GLU A 91 13.11 -1.88 9.73
C GLU A 91 13.93 -1.50 8.49
N GLU A 92 14.03 -2.41 7.52
CA GLU A 92 14.74 -2.13 6.27
C GLU A 92 14.09 -0.98 5.51
N LEU A 93 12.76 -1.03 5.39
CA LEU A 93 12.02 0.02 4.69
C LEU A 93 12.14 1.36 5.41
N LYS A 94 12.01 1.35 6.73
CA LYS A 94 12.12 2.55 7.56
C LYS A 94 13.48 3.22 7.36
N GLN A 95 14.55 2.44 7.44
CA GLN A 95 15.91 2.99 7.29
C GLN A 95 16.11 3.58 5.91
N SER A 96 15.68 2.87 4.88
CA SER A 96 15.77 3.35 3.51
C SER A 96 14.96 4.64 3.30
N TYR A 97 13.78 4.71 3.89
CA TYR A 97 12.92 5.89 3.80
C TYR A 97 13.59 7.11 4.45
N ILE A 98 14.13 6.92 5.65
CA ILE A 98 14.83 8.00 6.38
C ILE A 98 16.04 8.49 5.57
N ASP A 99 16.86 7.55 5.07
CA ASP A 99 18.04 7.89 4.28
C ASP A 99 17.66 8.67 3.02
N LYS A 100 16.59 8.26 2.37
CA LYS A 100 16.09 8.93 1.17
C LYS A 100 15.56 10.33 1.49
N PHE A 101 14.86 10.46 2.60
CA PHE A 101 14.38 11.76 3.07
C PHE A 101 15.54 12.73 3.29
N GLU A 102 16.59 12.29 4.01
CA GLU A 102 17.76 13.13 4.28
C GLU A 102 18.47 13.51 2.99
N LYS A 103 18.63 12.57 2.08
CA LYS A 103 19.21 12.82 0.77
C LYS A 103 18.40 13.88 0.00
N ASN A 104 17.09 13.77 0.01
CA ASN A 104 16.22 14.72 -0.68
C ASN A 104 16.24 16.10 -0.03
N MET A 105 16.40 16.18 1.29
CA MET A 105 16.49 17.47 1.99
C MET A 105 17.75 18.24 1.61
N SER A 106 18.82 17.56 1.22
CA SER A 106 20.07 18.19 0.83
C SER A 106 20.26 18.33 -0.68
N ARG A 107 19.34 17.77 -1.48
CA ARG A 107 19.48 17.64 -2.93
C ARG A 107 18.96 18.86 -3.71
N TRP A 108 17.94 19.47 -3.19
CA TRP A 108 17.33 20.67 -3.74
C TRP A 108 17.43 21.81 -2.73
#